data_2288deb20fe899076cdb0e6fa34d01f2
#
_entry.id   2288deb20fe899076cdb0e6fa34d01f2
#
_cell.length_a   1.000
_cell.length_b   1.000
_cell.length_c   1.000
_cell.angle_alpha   90.00
_cell.angle_beta   90.00
_cell.angle_gamma   90.00
#
_symmetry.space_group_name_H-M   'P 1'
#
loop_
_entity.id
_entity.type
_entity.pdbx_description
1 polymer ?
#
loop_
_entity_poly.entity_id
_entity_poly.type
_entity_poly.pdbx_seq_one_letter_code
_entity_poly.pdbx_strand_id
1 'polypeptide(L)'
;LRTHRIRTPKTVIVRRDNLERVDSEIAYPIVLKIPDGSFSRGVFKVNERAELLEVAGKLFKSSDLVLAQEFLYTEFDWRVGILNKTPLFVCQYFMSKEHWQIYNHESGKTRGVREGDSKTFRVEDAPEIVVKTALKAAGLIGNGFYGVDLKQTSKSVVVIEINDNPNIDHGVEDTVLKEELYRTIIEDFVWRLDRKRGK
;
A
#
# COMPACT_ATOMS: atom_id res chain seq x y z
N LEU A 1 -0.15 13.17 -5.83
CA LEU A 1 -0.32 13.33 -4.38
C LEU A 1 0.40 14.59 -3.86
N ARG A 2 1.69 14.75 -4.08
CA ARG A 2 2.50 15.89 -3.56
C ARG A 2 1.95 17.26 -3.99
N THR A 3 1.55 17.44 -5.24
CA THR A 3 0.93 18.66 -5.77
C THR A 3 -0.37 19.02 -5.03
N HIS A 4 -1.06 18.01 -4.47
CA HIS A 4 -2.27 18.18 -3.66
C HIS A 4 -2.01 18.19 -2.15
N ARG A 5 -0.76 18.40 -1.73
CA ARG A 5 -0.33 18.45 -0.32
C ARG A 5 -0.68 17.17 0.46
N ILE A 6 -0.62 16.03 -0.21
CA ILE A 6 -0.69 14.70 0.42
C ILE A 6 0.74 14.19 0.55
N ARG A 7 1.14 13.85 1.77
CA ARG A 7 2.49 13.35 2.03
C ARG A 7 2.66 11.94 1.47
N THR A 8 3.78 11.74 0.81
CA THR A 8 4.27 10.45 0.33
C THR A 8 5.72 10.31 0.71
N PRO A 9 6.27 9.11 0.84
CA PRO A 9 7.72 8.95 0.97
C PRO A 9 8.43 9.62 -0.21
N LYS A 10 9.64 10.10 0.02
CA LYS A 10 10.46 10.56 -1.08
C LYS A 10 10.70 9.41 -2.04
N THR A 11 10.42 9.62 -3.31
CA THR A 11 10.47 8.57 -4.34
C THR A 11 11.20 9.08 -5.56
N VAL A 12 12.15 8.30 -6.05
CA VAL A 12 12.86 8.50 -7.31
C VAL A 12 12.49 7.37 -8.25
N ILE A 13 12.06 7.70 -9.46
CA ILE A 13 11.85 6.73 -10.53
C ILE A 13 13.19 6.54 -11.22
N VAL A 14 13.68 5.31 -11.21
CA VAL A 14 14.97 4.95 -11.77
C VAL A 14 14.83 3.98 -12.94
N ARG A 15 15.74 4.17 -13.88
CA ARG A 15 16.04 3.29 -15.01
C ARG A 15 17.51 2.88 -14.90
N ARG A 16 17.95 2.01 -15.80
CA ARG A 16 19.35 1.54 -15.83
C ARG A 16 20.37 2.66 -15.97
N ASP A 17 19.98 3.72 -16.67
CA ASP A 17 20.84 4.85 -17.05
C ASP A 17 20.90 6.00 -16.04
N ASN A 18 20.12 5.94 -14.95
CA ASN A 18 20.06 7.03 -13.96
C ASN A 18 20.04 6.56 -12.49
N LEU A 19 20.52 5.34 -12.24
CA LEU A 19 20.50 4.74 -10.90
C LEU A 19 21.33 5.51 -9.85
N GLU A 20 22.37 6.22 -10.29
CA GLU A 20 23.22 7.06 -9.45
C GLU A 20 22.47 8.21 -8.77
N ARG A 21 21.33 8.63 -9.33
CA ARG A 21 20.48 9.65 -8.71
C ARG A 21 19.98 9.29 -7.34
N VAL A 22 19.81 7.98 -7.06
CA VAL A 22 19.28 7.50 -5.79
C VAL A 22 20.14 7.97 -4.63
N ASP A 23 21.47 7.83 -4.74
CA ASP A 23 22.41 8.19 -3.67
C ASP A 23 22.41 9.69 -3.34
N SER A 24 22.15 10.53 -4.35
CA SER A 24 22.09 11.98 -4.17
C SER A 24 20.74 12.46 -3.65
N GLU A 25 19.69 11.64 -3.80
CA GLU A 25 18.32 12.06 -3.49
C GLU A 25 17.73 11.42 -2.24
N ILE A 26 18.09 10.17 -1.91
CA ILE A 26 17.49 9.42 -0.80
C ILE A 26 18.57 8.84 0.10
N ALA A 27 18.43 9.04 1.41
CA ALA A 27 19.31 8.41 2.40
C ALA A 27 18.93 6.94 2.63
N TYR A 28 19.95 6.09 2.87
CA TYR A 28 19.72 4.70 3.27
C TYR A 28 19.15 4.59 4.70
N PRO A 29 18.36 3.57 5.00
CA PRO A 29 17.91 2.51 4.11
C PRO A 29 16.84 2.97 3.11
N ILE A 30 16.78 2.29 1.97
CA ILE A 30 15.88 2.59 0.84
C ILE A 30 15.03 1.37 0.54
N VAL A 31 13.79 1.58 0.10
CA VAL A 31 12.93 0.53 -0.46
C VAL A 31 12.99 0.59 -1.98
N LEU A 32 13.36 -0.53 -2.61
CA LEU A 32 13.25 -0.71 -4.05
C LEU A 32 12.05 -1.56 -4.39
N LYS A 33 11.25 -1.14 -5.35
CA LYS A 33 10.09 -1.91 -5.82
C LYS A 33 9.80 -1.67 -7.30
N ILE A 34 9.21 -2.67 -7.97
CA ILE A 34 8.65 -2.49 -9.30
C ILE A 34 7.29 -1.78 -9.20
N PRO A 35 6.89 -0.96 -10.21
CA PRO A 35 5.65 -0.17 -10.14
C PRO A 35 4.38 -1.01 -10.05
N ASP A 36 4.36 -2.19 -10.65
CA ASP A 36 3.22 -3.10 -10.82
C ASP A 36 3.31 -4.36 -9.93
N GLY A 37 4.11 -4.31 -8.87
CA GLY A 37 4.21 -5.40 -7.89
C GLY A 37 2.98 -5.51 -6.99
N SER A 38 2.65 -6.72 -6.55
CA SER A 38 1.58 -7.01 -5.59
C SER A 38 2.04 -7.93 -4.46
N PHE A 39 1.35 -7.92 -3.32
CA PHE A 39 1.63 -8.77 -2.14
C PHE A 39 3.09 -8.69 -1.67
N SER A 40 3.67 -7.50 -1.63
CA SER A 40 5.09 -7.24 -1.27
C SER A 40 6.12 -8.02 -2.12
N ARG A 41 5.70 -8.65 -3.23
CA ARG A 41 6.62 -9.31 -4.15
C ARG A 41 7.39 -8.27 -4.95
N GLY A 42 8.71 -8.46 -5.04
CA GLY A 42 9.56 -7.48 -5.73
C GLY A 42 9.78 -6.18 -4.95
N VAL A 43 9.57 -6.20 -3.62
CA VAL A 43 9.84 -5.09 -2.72
C VAL A 43 11.01 -5.45 -1.81
N PHE A 44 12.09 -4.69 -1.89
CA PHE A 44 13.34 -4.96 -1.19
C PHE A 44 13.78 -3.74 -0.40
N LYS A 45 14.26 -3.98 0.84
CA LYS A 45 14.96 -2.97 1.61
C LYS A 45 16.45 -3.13 1.36
N VAL A 46 17.10 -2.03 1.03
CA VAL A 46 18.56 -1.98 0.82
C VAL A 46 19.16 -0.97 1.79
N ASN A 47 20.29 -1.35 2.41
CA ASN A 47 20.89 -0.59 3.49
C ASN A 47 22.11 0.22 3.03
N GLU A 48 22.65 -0.13 1.86
CA GLU A 48 23.84 0.49 1.29
C GLU A 48 23.86 0.39 -0.25
N ARG A 49 24.81 1.11 -0.85
CA ARG A 49 24.94 1.15 -2.31
C ARG A 49 25.23 -0.19 -2.97
N ALA A 50 25.98 -1.07 -2.32
CA ALA A 50 26.28 -2.40 -2.90
C ALA A 50 24.99 -3.22 -3.06
N GLU A 51 24.13 -3.23 -2.02
CA GLU A 51 22.81 -3.86 -2.08
C GLU A 51 21.90 -3.21 -3.12
N LEU A 52 21.94 -1.85 -3.22
CA LEU A 52 21.16 -1.12 -4.23
C LEU A 52 21.48 -1.63 -5.65
N LEU A 53 22.75 -1.73 -5.99
CA LEU A 53 23.19 -2.18 -7.34
C LEU A 53 22.78 -3.63 -7.61
N GLU A 54 22.94 -4.51 -6.63
CA GLU A 54 22.57 -5.92 -6.75
C GLU A 54 21.07 -6.08 -6.96
N VAL A 55 20.26 -5.46 -6.08
CA VAL A 55 18.79 -5.58 -6.11
C VAL A 55 18.22 -4.91 -7.34
N ALA A 56 18.70 -3.71 -7.69
CA ALA A 56 18.26 -3.02 -8.91
C ALA A 56 18.57 -3.87 -10.16
N GLY A 57 19.74 -4.51 -10.21
CA GLY A 57 20.11 -5.43 -11.29
C GLY A 57 19.16 -6.63 -11.41
N LYS A 58 18.64 -7.12 -10.29
CA LYS A 58 17.61 -8.18 -10.28
C LYS A 58 16.26 -7.67 -10.80
N LEU A 59 15.80 -6.51 -10.29
CA LEU A 59 14.52 -5.92 -10.66
C LEU A 59 14.46 -5.51 -12.13
N PHE A 60 15.54 -4.99 -12.66
CA PHE A 60 15.65 -4.61 -14.08
C PHE A 60 15.64 -5.81 -15.06
N LYS A 61 15.60 -7.05 -14.58
CA LYS A 61 15.34 -8.22 -15.45
C LYS A 61 13.86 -8.36 -15.79
N SER A 62 12.98 -7.83 -14.95
CA SER A 62 11.52 -7.96 -15.07
C SER A 62 10.79 -6.63 -15.30
N SER A 63 11.44 -5.49 -15.07
CA SER A 63 10.83 -4.16 -15.24
C SER A 63 11.86 -3.15 -15.77
N ASP A 64 11.45 -2.27 -16.67
CA ASP A 64 12.29 -1.18 -17.16
C ASP A 64 12.38 -0.02 -16.17
N LEU A 65 11.44 0.04 -15.22
CA LEU A 65 11.36 1.06 -14.18
C LEU A 65 11.42 0.42 -12.80
N VAL A 66 12.15 1.06 -11.90
CA VAL A 66 12.19 0.73 -10.48
C VAL A 66 11.89 1.99 -9.67
N LEU A 67 11.09 1.86 -8.63
CA LEU A 67 10.87 2.92 -7.66
C LEU A 67 11.87 2.76 -6.53
N ALA A 68 12.72 3.76 -6.32
CA ALA A 68 13.54 3.89 -5.11
C ALA A 68 12.81 4.85 -4.17
N GLN A 69 12.47 4.36 -2.99
CA GLN A 69 11.60 5.05 -2.04
C GLN A 69 12.23 5.13 -0.66
N GLU A 70 12.09 6.27 0.00
CA GLU A 70 12.48 6.45 1.40
C GLU A 70 11.86 5.36 2.28
N PHE A 71 12.67 4.72 3.12
CA PHE A 71 12.20 3.74 4.08
C PHE A 71 11.61 4.44 5.31
N LEU A 72 10.34 4.15 5.58
CA LEU A 72 9.65 4.63 6.77
C LEU A 72 9.31 3.43 7.67
N TYR A 73 9.91 3.40 8.85
CA TYR A 73 9.58 2.37 9.84
C TYR A 73 8.28 2.69 10.55
N THR A 74 7.42 1.69 10.68
CA THR A 74 6.21 1.68 11.50
C THR A 74 5.98 0.26 12.03
N GLU A 75 5.35 0.12 13.19
CA GLU A 75 5.01 -1.20 13.76
C GLU A 75 3.85 -1.86 13.02
N PHE A 76 3.02 -1.06 12.39
CA PHE A 76 1.91 -1.48 11.54
C PHE A 76 1.67 -0.46 10.43
N ASP A 77 0.98 -0.90 9.41
CA ASP A 77 0.47 -0.06 8.35
C ASP A 77 -1.05 0.02 8.43
N TRP A 78 -1.60 1.17 8.05
CA TRP A 78 -3.03 1.35 7.88
C TRP A 78 -3.44 0.99 6.45
N ARG A 79 -4.57 0.31 6.32
CA ARG A 79 -5.32 0.23 5.06
C ARG A 79 -6.72 0.77 5.27
N VAL A 80 -7.14 1.71 4.42
CA VAL A 80 -8.50 2.25 4.40
C VAL A 80 -9.17 1.82 3.10
N GLY A 81 -10.22 0.99 3.21
CA GLY A 81 -11.08 0.62 2.08
C GLY A 81 -12.08 1.74 1.78
N ILE A 82 -12.08 2.22 0.54
CA ILE A 82 -12.92 3.35 0.11
C ILE A 82 -13.68 2.96 -1.15
N LEU A 83 -14.99 3.04 -1.09
CA LEU A 83 -15.88 2.83 -2.24
C LEU A 83 -16.65 4.11 -2.53
N ASN A 84 -16.60 4.57 -3.76
CA ASN A 84 -17.38 5.74 -4.20
C ASN A 84 -17.23 6.94 -3.24
N LYS A 85 -16.00 7.25 -2.83
CA LYS A 85 -15.64 8.30 -1.86
C LYS A 85 -16.15 8.09 -0.43
N THR A 86 -16.68 6.91 -0.12
CA THR A 86 -17.14 6.55 1.23
C THR A 86 -16.19 5.52 1.83
N PRO A 87 -15.62 5.75 3.04
CA PRO A 87 -14.79 4.76 3.70
C PRO A 87 -15.67 3.63 4.24
N LEU A 88 -15.25 2.38 4.01
CA LEU A 88 -15.99 1.19 4.44
C LEU A 88 -15.37 0.54 5.67
N PHE A 89 -14.05 0.44 5.69
CA PHE A 89 -13.31 -0.18 6.80
C PHE A 89 -11.93 0.45 6.95
N VAL A 90 -11.34 0.27 8.13
CA VAL A 90 -9.96 0.67 8.44
C VAL A 90 -9.27 -0.51 9.11
N CYS A 91 -8.17 -0.99 8.51
CA CYS A 91 -7.35 -2.06 9.06
C CYS A 91 -5.98 -1.55 9.50
N GLN A 92 -5.48 -2.11 10.59
CA GLN A 92 -4.05 -2.15 10.91
C GLN A 92 -3.49 -3.50 10.48
N TYR A 93 -2.41 -3.50 9.73
CA TYR A 93 -1.63 -4.67 9.42
C TYR A 93 -0.30 -4.59 10.13
N PHE A 94 -0.09 -5.45 11.10
CA PHE A 94 1.15 -5.48 11.88
C PHE A 94 2.27 -6.11 11.07
N MET A 95 3.48 -5.61 11.26
CA MET A 95 4.64 -6.22 10.63
C MET A 95 4.84 -7.65 11.14
N SER A 96 5.22 -8.55 10.23
CA SER A 96 5.60 -9.90 10.60
C SER A 96 6.73 -9.87 11.63
N LYS A 97 6.73 -10.80 12.60
CA LYS A 97 7.75 -10.85 13.67
C LYS A 97 9.16 -10.81 13.08
N GLU A 98 9.98 -9.87 13.60
CA GLU A 98 11.36 -9.67 13.17
C GLU A 98 11.52 -9.27 11.69
N HIS A 99 10.44 -8.79 11.04
CA HIS A 99 10.47 -8.36 9.66
C HIS A 99 9.90 -6.94 9.51
N TRP A 100 10.31 -6.25 8.46
CA TRP A 100 9.89 -4.87 8.17
C TRP A 100 8.68 -4.79 7.20
N GLN A 101 8.16 -5.94 6.78
CA GLN A 101 6.97 -6.09 5.92
C GLN A 101 5.89 -6.91 6.62
N ILE A 102 4.66 -6.76 6.17
CA ILE A 102 3.50 -7.54 6.61
C ILE A 102 3.69 -9.02 6.22
N TYR A 103 4.20 -9.28 4.99
CA TYR A 103 4.48 -10.61 4.46
C TYR A 103 5.97 -10.93 4.53
N ASN A 104 6.33 -12.02 5.20
CA ASN A 104 7.71 -12.51 5.19
C ASN A 104 7.86 -13.64 4.16
N HIS A 105 8.45 -13.32 3.01
CA HIS A 105 8.73 -14.26 1.93
C HIS A 105 10.07 -15.02 2.08
N GLU A 106 10.91 -14.65 3.03
CA GLU A 106 12.26 -15.23 3.20
C GLU A 106 12.27 -16.53 4.01
N SER A 107 11.17 -16.87 4.67
CA SER A 107 11.08 -18.10 5.47
C SER A 107 10.93 -19.39 4.64
N GLY A 108 11.71 -19.53 3.60
CA GLY A 108 11.70 -20.59 2.56
C GLY A 108 11.96 -22.03 3.00
N LYS A 109 11.60 -22.46 4.22
CA LYS A 109 11.72 -23.86 4.67
C LYS A 109 10.45 -24.49 5.22
N THR A 110 9.36 -23.76 5.32
CA THR A 110 8.06 -24.33 5.70
C THR A 110 6.95 -23.68 4.87
N ARG A 111 6.02 -24.50 4.36
CA ARG A 111 4.81 -24.07 3.64
C ARG A 111 4.03 -23.01 4.44
N GLY A 112 4.14 -21.75 4.05
CA GLY A 112 3.33 -20.67 4.59
C GLY A 112 4.10 -19.34 4.64
N VAL A 113 3.64 -18.37 3.87
CA VAL A 113 3.97 -16.96 4.10
C VAL A 113 3.49 -16.63 5.51
N ARG A 114 4.37 -16.18 6.40
CA ARG A 114 3.95 -15.65 7.71
C ARG A 114 3.40 -14.26 7.48
N GLU A 115 2.11 -14.13 7.63
CA GLU A 115 1.42 -12.86 7.68
C GLU A 115 1.48 -12.29 9.10
N GLY A 116 1.61 -10.98 9.22
CA GLY A 116 1.47 -10.29 10.50
C GLY A 116 0.00 -10.32 10.97
N ASP A 117 -0.22 -10.08 12.25
CA ASP A 117 -1.56 -9.92 12.79
C ASP A 117 -2.26 -8.71 12.13
N SER A 118 -3.59 -8.72 12.14
CA SER A 118 -4.39 -7.60 11.65
C SER A 118 -5.45 -7.20 12.68
N LYS A 119 -5.88 -5.95 12.64
CA LYS A 119 -6.99 -5.45 13.46
C LYS A 119 -7.82 -4.48 12.64
N THR A 120 -9.10 -4.80 12.50
CA THR A 120 -10.06 -3.97 11.76
C THR A 120 -10.92 -3.15 12.72
N PHE A 121 -11.19 -1.93 12.33
CA PHE A 121 -11.94 -0.95 13.08
C PHE A 121 -13.17 -0.51 12.30
N ARG A 122 -14.20 -0.06 13.04
CA ARG A 122 -15.19 0.82 12.44
C ARG A 122 -14.52 2.12 12.00
N VAL A 123 -15.05 2.75 10.98
CA VAL A 123 -14.48 4.01 10.45
C VAL A 123 -14.43 5.10 11.52
N GLU A 124 -15.48 5.19 12.34
CA GLU A 124 -15.61 6.16 13.44
C GLU A 124 -14.62 5.93 14.60
N ASP A 125 -14.13 4.70 14.77
CA ASP A 125 -13.16 4.33 15.82
C ASP A 125 -11.70 4.53 15.37
N ALA A 126 -11.48 4.78 14.08
CA ALA A 126 -10.15 4.98 13.52
C ALA A 126 -9.70 6.45 13.66
N PRO A 127 -8.37 6.71 13.68
CA PRO A 127 -7.89 8.08 13.74
C PRO A 127 -8.39 8.90 12.53
N GLU A 128 -9.09 10.00 12.81
CA GLU A 128 -9.70 10.86 11.80
C GLU A 128 -8.70 11.30 10.72
N ILE A 129 -7.46 11.60 11.12
CA ILE A 129 -6.41 12.04 10.21
C ILE A 129 -6.03 10.97 9.18
N VAL A 130 -6.09 9.67 9.56
CA VAL A 130 -5.83 8.54 8.65
C VAL A 130 -6.95 8.46 7.62
N VAL A 131 -8.20 8.45 8.08
CA VAL A 131 -9.38 8.37 7.20
C VAL A 131 -9.44 9.57 6.24
N LYS A 132 -9.28 10.80 6.74
CA LYS A 132 -9.26 12.02 5.92
C LYS A 132 -8.14 12.00 4.87
N THR A 133 -6.94 11.53 5.24
CA THR A 133 -5.82 11.45 4.31
C THR A 133 -6.10 10.44 3.20
N ALA A 134 -6.64 9.27 3.55
CA ALA A 134 -7.02 8.23 2.60
C ALA A 134 -8.11 8.71 1.63
N LEU A 135 -9.18 9.31 2.14
CA LEU A 135 -10.27 9.88 1.33
C LEU A 135 -9.75 10.94 0.35
N LYS A 136 -8.89 11.83 0.82
CA LYS A 136 -8.29 12.85 -0.03
C LYS A 136 -7.44 12.23 -1.13
N ALA A 137 -6.68 11.17 -0.83
CA ALA A 137 -5.82 10.50 -1.78
C ALA A 137 -6.62 9.73 -2.84
N ALA A 138 -7.58 8.89 -2.43
CA ALA A 138 -8.46 8.15 -3.32
C ALA A 138 -9.32 9.08 -4.20
N GLY A 139 -9.79 10.19 -3.63
CA GLY A 139 -10.59 11.19 -4.36
C GLY A 139 -9.88 11.83 -5.56
N LEU A 140 -8.55 11.77 -5.63
CA LEU A 140 -7.78 12.23 -6.80
C LEU A 140 -7.83 11.25 -7.98
N ILE A 141 -8.18 9.98 -7.72
CA ILE A 141 -8.27 8.95 -8.76
C ILE A 141 -9.69 8.88 -9.30
N GLY A 142 -10.70 8.81 -8.42
CA GLY A 142 -12.08 8.75 -8.86
C GLY A 142 -13.04 8.14 -7.84
N ASN A 143 -14.08 7.48 -8.34
CA ASN A 143 -15.18 6.92 -7.56
C ASN A 143 -15.12 5.38 -7.49
N GLY A 144 -13.95 4.77 -7.75
CA GLY A 144 -13.75 3.33 -7.70
C GLY A 144 -13.82 2.74 -6.29
N PHE A 145 -13.50 1.46 -6.21
CA PHE A 145 -13.15 0.80 -4.96
C PHE A 145 -11.63 0.82 -4.81
N TYR A 146 -11.14 1.42 -3.73
CA TYR A 146 -9.73 1.64 -3.49
C TYR A 146 -9.32 1.15 -2.11
N GLY A 147 -8.15 0.50 -2.02
CA GLY A 147 -7.43 0.28 -0.78
C GLY A 147 -6.28 1.27 -0.67
N VAL A 148 -6.34 2.19 0.28
CA VAL A 148 -5.26 3.16 0.51
C VAL A 148 -4.39 2.67 1.64
N ASP A 149 -3.10 2.47 1.35
CA ASP A 149 -2.10 2.06 2.33
C ASP A 149 -1.34 3.27 2.86
N LEU A 150 -1.31 3.40 4.19
CA LEU A 150 -0.71 4.56 4.86
C LEU A 150 0.18 4.12 6.02
N LYS A 151 1.24 4.88 6.22
CA LYS A 151 2.06 4.81 7.43
C LYS A 151 1.78 6.03 8.31
N GLN A 152 1.63 5.77 9.61
CA GLN A 152 1.49 6.84 10.60
C GLN A 152 2.76 6.92 11.43
N THR A 153 3.47 8.02 11.30
CA THR A 153 4.63 8.35 12.12
C THR A 153 4.22 9.33 13.22
N SER A 154 5.12 9.60 14.16
CA SER A 154 4.92 10.64 15.20
C SER A 154 4.67 12.05 14.62
N LYS A 155 5.06 12.29 13.36
CA LYS A 155 5.00 13.60 12.71
C LYS A 155 3.88 13.74 11.70
N SER A 156 3.40 12.64 11.11
CA SER A 156 2.44 12.71 10.00
C SER A 156 1.89 11.35 9.58
N VAL A 157 0.81 11.40 8.82
CA VAL A 157 0.30 10.28 8.02
C VAL A 157 0.82 10.43 6.59
N VAL A 158 1.33 9.32 6.04
CA VAL A 158 2.02 9.26 4.75
C VAL A 158 1.37 8.18 3.90
N VAL A 159 0.92 8.52 2.70
CA VAL A 159 0.34 7.56 1.75
C VAL A 159 1.46 6.80 1.05
N ILE A 160 1.43 5.48 1.13
CA ILE A 160 2.40 4.58 0.51
C ILE A 160 1.94 4.18 -0.88
N GLU A 161 0.69 3.74 -1.00
CA GLU A 161 0.09 3.37 -2.29
C GLU A 161 -1.44 3.44 -2.25
N ILE A 162 -2.05 3.39 -3.42
CA ILE A 162 -3.50 3.32 -3.60
C ILE A 162 -3.76 2.19 -4.58
N ASN A 163 -4.38 1.12 -4.11
CA ASN A 163 -4.73 -0.05 -4.88
C ASN A 163 -6.13 0.13 -5.47
N ASP A 164 -6.27 -0.05 -6.77
CA ASP A 164 -7.55 0.06 -7.52
C ASP A 164 -8.32 -1.27 -7.59
N ASN A 165 -7.71 -2.33 -7.09
CA ASN A 165 -8.33 -3.64 -6.92
C ASN A 165 -7.85 -4.25 -5.59
N PRO A 166 -8.23 -3.67 -4.44
CA PRO A 166 -7.81 -4.17 -3.14
C PRO A 166 -8.45 -5.53 -2.85
N ASN A 167 -7.66 -6.43 -2.25
CA ASN A 167 -8.21 -7.66 -1.70
C ASN A 167 -9.07 -7.38 -0.46
N ILE A 168 -10.00 -8.27 -0.23
CA ILE A 168 -10.77 -8.40 1.01
C ILE A 168 -10.64 -9.85 1.45
N ASP A 169 -9.96 -10.08 2.54
CA ASP A 169 -9.73 -11.41 3.07
C ASP A 169 -10.71 -11.70 4.22
N HIS A 170 -11.31 -12.88 4.17
CA HIS A 170 -12.24 -13.31 5.21
C HIS A 170 -11.54 -13.39 6.56
N GLY A 171 -12.15 -12.78 7.59
CA GLY A 171 -11.60 -12.71 8.93
C GLY A 171 -10.56 -11.57 9.11
N VAL A 172 -10.34 -10.74 8.11
CA VAL A 172 -9.48 -9.56 8.15
C VAL A 172 -10.32 -8.30 7.95
N GLU A 173 -10.50 -7.84 6.74
CA GLU A 173 -11.20 -6.59 6.44
C GLU A 173 -12.71 -6.67 6.70
N ASP A 174 -13.28 -7.86 6.61
CA ASP A 174 -14.72 -8.09 6.82
C ASP A 174 -15.15 -8.24 8.27
N THR A 175 -14.24 -8.29 9.23
CA THR A 175 -14.54 -8.61 10.65
C THR A 175 -15.57 -7.67 11.28
N VAL A 176 -15.66 -6.43 10.84
CA VAL A 176 -16.61 -5.43 11.36
C VAL A 176 -17.93 -5.45 10.60
N LEU A 177 -17.90 -5.30 9.27
CA LEU A 177 -19.09 -5.22 8.44
C LEU A 177 -19.59 -6.59 7.98
N LYS A 178 -18.78 -7.62 8.06
CA LYS A 178 -19.12 -9.00 7.66
C LYS A 178 -19.69 -9.04 6.23
N GLU A 179 -20.79 -9.75 6.03
CA GLU A 179 -21.47 -9.88 4.73
C GLU A 179 -21.91 -8.53 4.15
N GLU A 180 -22.18 -7.55 5.01
CA GLU A 180 -22.57 -6.20 4.57
C GLU A 180 -21.49 -5.51 3.73
N LEU A 181 -20.21 -5.77 4.03
CA LEU A 181 -19.09 -5.25 3.26
C LEU A 181 -19.18 -5.70 1.79
N TYR A 182 -19.34 -6.99 1.58
CA TYR A 182 -19.43 -7.58 0.23
C TYR A 182 -20.68 -7.11 -0.49
N ARG A 183 -21.82 -7.09 0.19
CA ARG A 183 -23.08 -6.62 -0.37
C ARG A 183 -22.96 -5.18 -0.86
N THR A 184 -22.48 -4.28 -0.02
CA THR A 184 -22.30 -2.86 -0.35
C THR A 184 -21.42 -2.67 -1.60
N ILE A 185 -20.32 -3.42 -1.70
CA ILE A 185 -19.42 -3.33 -2.86
C ILE A 185 -20.11 -3.84 -4.11
N ILE A 186 -20.75 -5.01 -4.04
CA ILE A 186 -21.41 -5.63 -5.20
C ILE A 186 -22.58 -4.76 -5.68
N GLU A 187 -23.41 -4.24 -4.78
CA GLU A 187 -24.53 -3.37 -5.12
C GLU A 187 -24.08 -2.09 -5.83
N ASP A 188 -22.98 -1.45 -5.37
CA ASP A 188 -22.44 -0.27 -6.07
C ASP A 188 -22.00 -0.60 -7.48
N PHE A 189 -21.33 -1.74 -7.70
CA PHE A 189 -20.93 -2.16 -9.04
C PHE A 189 -22.10 -2.54 -9.94
N VAL A 190 -23.12 -3.23 -9.41
CA VAL A 190 -24.36 -3.55 -10.14
C VAL A 190 -25.04 -2.25 -10.57
N TRP A 191 -25.24 -1.30 -9.67
CA TRP A 191 -25.83 -0.01 -9.96
C TRP A 191 -25.07 0.74 -11.06
N ARG A 192 -23.73 0.73 -11.04
CA ARG A 192 -22.90 1.34 -12.09
C ARG A 192 -23.13 0.67 -13.47
N LEU A 193 -23.23 -0.66 -13.47
CA LEU A 193 -23.48 -1.41 -14.71
C LEU A 193 -24.86 -1.11 -15.28
N ASP A 194 -25.90 -1.03 -14.43
CA ASP A 194 -27.26 -0.72 -14.86
C ASP A 194 -27.37 0.68 -15.44
N ARG A 195 -26.75 1.66 -14.78
CA ARG A 195 -26.67 3.03 -15.36
C ARG A 195 -25.94 3.08 -16.70
N LYS A 196 -24.89 2.29 -16.88
CA LYS A 196 -24.19 2.21 -18.19
C LYS A 196 -25.05 1.61 -19.29
N ARG A 197 -26.00 0.72 -18.92
CA ARG A 197 -26.92 0.05 -19.84
C ARG A 197 -28.21 0.83 -20.08
N GLY A 198 -28.37 2.00 -19.48
CA GLY A 198 -29.58 2.83 -19.60
C GLY A 198 -30.80 2.26 -18.86
N LYS A 199 -30.57 1.44 -17.83
CA LYS A 199 -31.60 0.93 -16.92
C LYS A 199 -31.73 1.79 -15.70
#